data_fee4f07b8412c24963832c5c8fcc6c40
#
_entry.id   fee4f07b8412c24963832c5c8fcc6c40
#
_cell.length_a   1.000
_cell.length_b   1.000
_cell.length_c   1.000
_cell.angle_alpha   90.00
_cell.angle_beta   90.00
_cell.angle_gamma   90.00
#
_symmetry.space_group_name_H-M   'P 1'
#
loop_
_entity.id
_entity.type
_entity.pdbx_description
1 polymer ?
#
loop_
_entity_poly.entity_id
_entity_poly.type
_entity_poly.pdbx_seq_one_letter_code
_entity_poly.pdbx_strand_id
1 'polypeptide(L)' 'MKNYYEILDLDEGASKEEIREAYERLSKELDPKNNNDQEFFKEEYKKVQEAYKALHNSSM' A
#
# COMPACT_ATOMS: atom_id res chain seq x y z
N MET A 1 8.75 -1.89 -14.65
CA MET A 1 7.34 -2.16 -14.38
C MET A 1 7.06 -2.08 -12.89
N LYS A 2 5.98 -1.42 -12.55
CA LYS A 2 5.61 -1.33 -11.15
C LYS A 2 4.99 -2.62 -10.68
N ASN A 3 5.56 -3.16 -9.64
CA ASN A 3 5.04 -4.34 -9.00
C ASN A 3 4.27 -3.91 -7.74
N TYR A 4 2.99 -4.18 -7.73
CA TYR A 4 2.15 -3.77 -6.60
C TYR A 4 2.58 -4.42 -5.30
N TYR A 5 3.12 -5.62 -5.37
CA TYR A 5 3.63 -6.28 -4.17
C TYR A 5 4.80 -5.51 -3.58
N GLU A 6 5.68 -4.99 -4.44
CA GLU A 6 6.81 -4.19 -3.96
C GLU A 6 6.36 -2.91 -3.28
N ILE A 7 5.32 -2.28 -3.82
CA ILE A 7 4.79 -1.06 -3.22
C ILE A 7 4.32 -1.32 -1.79
N LEU A 8 3.76 -2.50 -1.54
CA LEU A 8 3.30 -2.89 -0.20
C LEU A 8 4.39 -3.59 0.61
N ASP A 9 5.60 -3.68 0.05
CA ASP A 9 6.72 -4.34 0.71
C ASP A 9 6.42 -5.81 1.00
N LEU A 10 5.86 -6.48 -0.01
CA LEU A 10 5.48 -7.89 0.08
C LEU A 10 6.11 -8.70 -1.04
N ASP A 11 6.20 -10.00 -0.82
CA ASP A 11 6.63 -10.91 -1.87
C ASP A 11 5.46 -11.25 -2.79
N GLU A 12 5.78 -11.60 -4.03
CA GLU A 12 4.76 -12.08 -4.94
C GLU A 12 4.21 -13.38 -4.39
N GLY A 13 2.91 -13.48 -4.34
CA GLY A 13 2.30 -14.64 -3.75
C GLY A 13 1.81 -14.42 -2.32
N ALA A 14 1.95 -13.20 -1.81
CA ALA A 14 1.43 -12.88 -0.50
C ALA A 14 -0.08 -13.13 -0.45
N SER A 15 -0.57 -13.57 0.69
CA SER A 15 -1.97 -13.86 0.88
C SER A 15 -2.79 -12.57 0.98
N LYS A 16 -4.11 -12.70 0.86
CA LYS A 16 -5.00 -11.54 1.01
C LYS A 16 -4.84 -10.90 2.38
N GLU A 17 -4.64 -11.71 3.41
CA GLU A 17 -4.44 -11.17 4.75
C GLU A 17 -3.15 -10.37 4.85
N GLU A 18 -2.09 -10.88 4.24
CA GLU A 18 -0.82 -10.17 4.23
C GLU A 18 -0.93 -8.86 3.49
N ILE A 19 -1.65 -8.87 2.37
CA ILE A 19 -1.87 -7.65 1.58
C ILE A 19 -2.63 -6.62 2.41
N ARG A 20 -3.67 -7.04 3.08
CA ARG A 20 -4.46 -6.13 3.89
C ARG A 20 -3.67 -5.58 5.07
N GLU A 21 -2.93 -6.46 5.74
CA GLU A 21 -2.13 -6.03 6.88
C GLU A 21 -1.06 -5.03 6.46
N ALA A 22 -0.42 -5.29 5.33
CA ALA A 22 0.59 -4.36 4.81
C ALA A 22 -0.03 -3.02 4.48
N TYR A 23 -1.20 -3.05 3.85
CA TYR A 23 -1.92 -1.82 3.52
C TYR A 23 -2.26 -1.02 4.78
N GLU A 24 -2.79 -1.69 5.79
CA GLU A 24 -3.15 -1.01 7.03
C GLU A 24 -1.93 -0.41 7.71
N ARG A 25 -0.84 -1.16 7.77
CA ARG A 25 0.38 -0.66 8.38
C ARG A 25 0.92 0.56 7.64
N LEU A 26 1.03 0.45 6.32
CA LEU A 26 1.56 1.54 5.52
C LEU A 26 0.65 2.76 5.55
N SER A 27 -0.66 2.53 5.60
CA SER A 27 -1.60 3.64 5.70
C SER A 27 -1.39 4.45 6.96
N LYS A 28 -1.10 3.78 8.06
CA LYS A 28 -0.82 4.47 9.32
C LYS A 28 0.49 5.23 9.26
N GLU A 29 1.52 4.61 8.68
CA GLU A 29 2.83 5.24 8.57
C GLU A 29 2.81 6.47 7.67
N LEU A 30 1.98 6.41 6.63
CA LEU A 30 1.92 7.49 5.64
C LEU A 30 0.77 8.47 5.89
N ASP A 31 0.09 8.33 7.01
CA ASP A 31 -1.01 9.23 7.35
C ASP A 31 -0.51 10.67 7.43
N PRO A 32 -1.13 11.59 6.69
CA PRO A 32 -0.72 13.01 6.74
C PRO A 32 -0.69 13.59 8.13
N LYS A 33 -1.56 13.13 9.02
CA LYS A 33 -1.57 13.59 10.40
C LYS A 33 -0.30 13.26 11.14
N ASN A 34 0.32 12.13 10.79
CA ASN A 34 1.56 11.69 11.42
C ASN A 34 2.78 12.28 10.76
N ASN A 35 2.66 12.80 9.54
CA ASN A 35 3.79 13.22 8.73
C ASN A 35 3.73 14.68 8.31
N ASN A 36 2.96 15.49 9.03
CA ASN A 36 2.87 16.93 8.82
C ASN A 36 2.50 17.32 7.39
N ASP A 37 1.63 16.55 6.75
CA ASP A 37 1.12 16.84 5.41
C ASP A 37 2.19 17.00 4.33
N GLN A 38 3.29 16.30 4.46
CA GLN A 38 4.32 16.36 3.44
C GLN A 38 3.84 15.71 2.15
N GLU A 39 4.07 16.39 1.03
CA GLU A 39 3.61 15.90 -0.26
C GLU A 39 4.18 14.54 -0.63
N PHE A 40 5.41 14.29 -0.25
CA PHE A 40 6.03 13.01 -0.51
C PHE A 40 5.18 11.87 0.05
N PHE A 41 4.70 12.02 1.28
CA PHE A 41 3.89 10.97 1.90
C PHE A 41 2.52 10.86 1.27
N LYS A 42 1.97 11.95 0.78
CA LYS A 42 0.70 11.91 0.10
C LYS A 42 0.78 11.07 -1.17
N GLU A 43 1.85 11.24 -1.93
CA GLU A 43 2.06 10.48 -3.14
C GLU A 43 2.27 9.01 -2.84
N GLU A 44 3.05 8.71 -1.81
CA GLU A 44 3.26 7.32 -1.41
C GLU A 44 1.96 6.68 -0.96
N TYR A 45 1.15 7.42 -0.25
CA TYR A 45 -0.14 6.93 0.21
C TYR A 45 -1.03 6.55 -0.97
N LYS A 46 -1.05 7.38 -2.01
CA LYS A 46 -1.81 7.08 -3.21
C LYS A 46 -1.34 5.80 -3.88
N LYS A 47 -0.03 5.61 -3.94
CA LYS A 47 0.54 4.40 -4.52
C LYS A 47 0.12 3.17 -3.74
N VAL A 48 0.15 3.26 -2.43
CA VAL A 48 -0.26 2.17 -1.56
C VAL A 48 -1.72 1.82 -1.79
N GLN A 49 -2.58 2.82 -1.89
CA GLN A 49 -3.99 2.61 -2.15
C GLN A 49 -4.22 1.94 -3.50
N GLU A 50 -3.51 2.40 -4.52
CA GLU A 50 -3.61 1.80 -5.85
C GLU A 50 -3.19 0.34 -5.84
N ALA A 51 -2.07 0.06 -5.18
CA ALA A 51 -1.57 -1.30 -5.11
C ALA A 51 -2.57 -2.21 -4.40
N TYR A 52 -3.12 -1.74 -3.30
CA TYR A 52 -4.10 -2.53 -2.56
C TYR A 52 -5.34 -2.80 -3.40
N LYS A 53 -5.86 -1.78 -4.06
CA LYS A 53 -7.01 -1.92 -4.93
C LYS A 53 -6.77 -2.92 -6.04
N ALA A 54 -5.63 -2.81 -6.71
CA ALA A 54 -5.31 -3.69 -7.82
C ALA A 54 -5.21 -5.14 -7.37
N LEU A 55 -4.52 -5.38 -6.27
CA LEU A 55 -4.35 -6.72 -5.77
C LEU A 55 -5.64 -7.30 -5.21
N HIS A 56 -6.44 -6.46 -4.58
CA HIS A 56 -7.73 -6.88 -4.04
C HIS A 56 -8.68 -7.30 -5.17
N ASN A 57 -8.71 -6.52 -6.24
CA ASN A 57 -9.61 -6.79 -7.36
C ASN A 57 -9.17 -7.98 -8.21
N SER A 58 -7.87 -8.23 -8.28
CA SER A 58 -7.36 -9.30 -9.12
C SER A 58 -7.37 -10.66 -8.43
N SER A 59 -7.68 -10.71 -7.17
CA SER A 59 -7.70 -11.96 -6.43
C SER A 59 -9.10 -12.51 -6.33
N MET A 60 -9.60 -12.92 -7.46
CA MET A 60 -10.94 -13.54 -7.50
C MET A 60 -10.87 -15.03 -7.44
#